data_962f2d0a3bfced2111c987035a2fe995
#
_entry.id   962f2d0a3bfced2111c987035a2fe995
#
_cell.length_a   1.000
_cell.length_b   1.000
_cell.length_c   1.000
_cell.angle_alpha   90.00
_cell.angle_beta   90.00
_cell.angle_gamma   90.00
#
_symmetry.space_group_name_H-M   'P 1'
#
loop_
_entity.id
_entity.type
_entity.pdbx_description
1 polymer ?
#
loop_
_entity_poly.entity_id
_entity_poly.type
_entity_poly.pdbx_seq_one_letter_code
_entity_poly.pdbx_strand_id
1 'polypeptide(L)'
;MQVAVYWRGRMSWRANLGYVALAAVLFIVALVGRHLLLGVVLLASAGLVMLYAYLRVLATEYIITSAYIYARYGVISRDITQARPEAVAAVNVEQGILGRLLGYGDVMFMTPGEGRGFIVFRGVKDPVKLKTTFFDLLRRIKEKNRLAELLRELEKECDFGRLSEERCAALRQKYEEELKKLE
;
A
#
# COMPACT_ATOMS: atom_id res chain seq x y z
N MET A 1 0.01 -3.63 -21.82
CA MET A 1 0.58 -4.28 -20.64
C MET A 1 -0.49 -4.32 -19.55
N GLN A 2 -0.96 -5.51 -19.18
CA GLN A 2 -1.87 -5.64 -18.03
C GLN A 2 -1.04 -5.53 -16.77
N VAL A 3 -1.29 -4.49 -15.99
CA VAL A 3 -0.62 -4.29 -14.71
C VAL A 3 -1.30 -5.18 -13.68
N ALA A 4 -0.63 -6.21 -13.21
CA ALA A 4 -1.16 -7.10 -12.19
C ALA A 4 -1.31 -6.34 -10.85
N VAL A 5 -2.52 -6.38 -10.27
CA VAL A 5 -2.79 -5.83 -8.94
C VAL A 5 -2.54 -6.94 -7.92
N TYR A 6 -1.50 -6.77 -7.10
CA TYR A 6 -1.15 -7.73 -6.06
C TYR A 6 -1.87 -7.50 -4.76
N TRP A 7 -2.14 -6.23 -4.45
CA TRP A 7 -2.86 -5.90 -3.24
C TRP A 7 -3.63 -4.59 -3.41
N ARG A 8 -4.87 -4.57 -2.92
CA ARG A 8 -5.72 -3.40 -2.85
C ARG A 8 -6.36 -3.34 -1.47
N GLY A 9 -6.29 -2.19 -0.85
CA GLY A 9 -6.86 -1.99 0.48
C GLY A 9 -7.32 -0.57 0.72
N ARG A 10 -8.00 -0.40 1.85
CA ARG A 10 -8.45 0.89 2.38
C ARG A 10 -8.04 0.98 3.84
N MET A 11 -8.13 2.19 4.39
CA MET A 11 -7.97 2.39 5.82
C MET A 11 -8.98 1.54 6.58
N SER A 12 -8.52 0.84 7.62
CA SER A 12 -9.38 0.07 8.51
C SER A 12 -10.27 1.00 9.33
N TRP A 13 -11.56 0.69 9.47
CA TRP A 13 -12.46 1.40 10.38
C TRP A 13 -11.94 1.44 11.81
N ARG A 14 -11.22 0.41 12.25
CA ARG A 14 -10.59 0.33 13.57
C ARG A 14 -9.58 1.44 13.84
N ALA A 15 -8.95 1.98 12.81
CA ALA A 15 -8.05 3.12 12.94
C ALA A 15 -8.78 4.43 13.29
N ASN A 16 -10.12 4.47 13.15
CA ASN A 16 -10.94 5.61 13.50
C ASN A 16 -11.58 5.52 14.90
N LEU A 17 -11.20 4.53 15.72
CA LEU A 17 -11.75 4.35 17.08
C LEU A 17 -11.65 5.61 17.95
N GLY A 18 -10.60 6.42 17.78
CA GLY A 18 -10.49 7.70 18.47
C GLY A 18 -11.64 8.66 18.15
N TYR A 19 -12.05 8.74 16.88
CA TYR A 19 -13.19 9.56 16.48
C TYR A 19 -14.52 8.98 16.98
N VAL A 20 -14.65 7.66 16.99
CA VAL A 20 -15.84 6.97 17.55
C VAL A 20 -15.96 7.21 19.04
N ALA A 21 -14.85 7.11 19.79
CA ALA A 21 -14.81 7.39 21.22
C ALA A 21 -15.16 8.86 21.50
N LEU A 22 -14.62 9.80 20.73
CA LEU A 22 -14.94 11.23 20.87
C LEU A 22 -16.44 11.47 20.62
N ALA A 23 -17.01 10.92 19.55
CA ALA A 23 -18.41 11.05 19.26
C ALA A 23 -19.29 10.45 20.37
N ALA A 24 -18.91 9.31 20.95
CA ALA A 24 -19.60 8.68 22.07
C ALA A 24 -19.58 9.58 23.32
N VAL A 25 -18.44 10.19 23.64
CA VAL A 25 -18.33 11.13 24.77
C VAL A 25 -19.23 12.34 24.55
N LEU A 26 -19.20 12.96 23.37
CA LEU A 26 -20.07 14.09 23.03
C LEU A 26 -21.56 13.72 23.15
N PHE A 27 -21.90 12.53 22.70
CA PHE A 27 -23.27 12.00 22.80
C PHE A 27 -23.73 11.81 24.25
N ILE A 28 -22.87 11.22 25.11
CA ILE A 28 -23.17 11.03 26.54
C ILE A 28 -23.33 12.38 27.24
N VAL A 29 -22.42 13.33 26.98
CA VAL A 29 -22.48 14.68 27.58
C VAL A 29 -23.76 15.40 27.12
N ALA A 30 -24.19 15.21 25.89
CA ALA A 30 -25.45 15.78 25.37
C ALA A 30 -26.69 15.23 26.11
N LEU A 31 -26.68 13.95 26.47
CA LEU A 31 -27.80 13.30 27.20
C LEU A 31 -27.88 13.73 28.68
N VAL A 32 -26.72 13.95 29.31
CA VAL A 32 -26.66 14.34 30.74
C VAL A 32 -26.88 15.84 30.92
N GLY A 33 -26.63 16.63 29.87
CA GLY A 33 -26.76 18.10 29.94
C GLY A 33 -28.20 18.56 30.08
N ARG A 34 -28.42 19.49 31.04
CA ARG A 34 -29.75 20.06 31.39
C ARG A 34 -30.21 21.15 30.41
N HIS A 35 -29.34 21.61 29.50
CA HIS A 35 -29.64 22.70 28.56
C HIS A 35 -29.97 22.12 27.18
N LEU A 36 -31.21 22.25 26.73
CA LEU A 36 -31.72 21.73 25.46
C LEU A 36 -30.89 22.22 24.27
N LEU A 37 -30.59 23.50 24.17
CA LEU A 37 -29.80 24.07 23.07
C LEU A 37 -28.39 23.50 23.04
N LEU A 38 -27.71 23.39 24.18
CA LEU A 38 -26.38 22.80 24.28
C LEU A 38 -26.40 21.33 23.86
N GLY A 39 -27.41 20.56 24.28
CA GLY A 39 -27.62 19.17 23.92
C GLY A 39 -27.73 18.99 22.38
N VAL A 40 -28.54 19.81 21.72
CA VAL A 40 -28.69 19.76 20.25
C VAL A 40 -27.37 20.05 19.54
N VAL A 41 -26.60 21.05 19.99
CA VAL A 41 -25.28 21.39 19.38
C VAL A 41 -24.30 20.24 19.56
N LEU A 42 -24.26 19.59 20.73
CA LEU A 42 -23.38 18.45 20.99
C LEU A 42 -23.78 17.21 20.15
N LEU A 43 -25.06 16.93 19.99
CA LEU A 43 -25.53 15.85 19.11
C LEU A 43 -25.17 16.10 17.65
N ALA A 44 -25.36 17.33 17.16
CA ALA A 44 -24.97 17.70 15.80
C ALA A 44 -23.45 17.55 15.60
N SER A 45 -22.65 17.97 16.55
CA SER A 45 -21.18 17.83 16.49
C SER A 45 -20.72 16.36 16.52
N ALA A 46 -21.36 15.51 17.33
CA ALA A 46 -21.10 14.07 17.34
C ALA A 46 -21.42 13.43 15.98
N GLY A 47 -22.56 13.81 15.37
CA GLY A 47 -22.94 13.38 14.03
C GLY A 47 -21.91 13.79 12.95
N LEU A 48 -21.42 15.03 13.01
CA LEU A 48 -20.40 15.51 12.08
C LEU A 48 -19.06 14.77 12.24
N VAL A 49 -18.63 14.46 13.47
CA VAL A 49 -17.42 13.66 13.74
C VAL A 49 -17.56 12.26 13.16
N MET A 50 -18.70 11.61 13.32
CA MET A 50 -18.96 10.29 12.75
C MET A 50 -19.01 10.31 11.23
N LEU A 51 -19.66 11.31 10.64
CA LEU A 51 -19.68 11.50 9.19
C LEU A 51 -18.28 11.70 8.64
N TYR A 52 -17.47 12.53 9.28
CA TYR A 52 -16.07 12.74 8.90
C TYR A 52 -15.25 11.45 8.98
N ALA A 53 -15.38 10.68 10.07
CA ALA A 53 -14.70 9.38 10.23
C ALA A 53 -15.09 8.39 9.12
N TYR A 54 -16.35 8.35 8.75
CA TYR A 54 -16.86 7.53 7.66
C TYR A 54 -16.30 7.95 6.28
N LEU A 55 -16.39 9.24 5.97
CA LEU A 55 -15.87 9.77 4.71
C LEU A 55 -14.36 9.57 4.57
N ARG A 56 -13.62 9.65 5.67
CA ARG A 56 -12.17 9.41 5.70
C ARG A 56 -11.80 7.99 5.25
N VAL A 57 -12.56 6.97 5.67
CA VAL A 57 -12.34 5.59 5.21
C VAL A 57 -12.65 5.45 3.72
N LEU A 58 -13.75 6.04 3.25
CA LEU A 58 -14.15 5.98 1.84
C LEU A 58 -13.17 6.71 0.92
N ALA A 59 -12.61 7.82 1.39
CA ALA A 59 -11.69 8.66 0.63
C ALA A 59 -10.25 8.12 0.58
N THR A 60 -9.98 7.00 1.28
CA THR A 60 -8.66 6.39 1.34
C THR A 60 -8.60 5.14 0.48
N GLU A 61 -7.62 5.08 -0.41
CA GLU A 61 -7.38 3.93 -1.28
C GLU A 61 -5.87 3.67 -1.40
N TYR A 62 -5.50 2.40 -1.25
CA TYR A 62 -4.12 1.93 -1.37
C TYR A 62 -4.07 0.81 -2.39
N ILE A 63 -3.11 0.87 -3.30
CA ILE A 63 -2.93 -0.14 -4.34
C ILE A 63 -1.44 -0.46 -4.48
N ILE A 64 -1.11 -1.75 -4.54
CA ILE A 64 0.22 -2.24 -4.88
C ILE A 64 0.10 -3.07 -6.15
N THR A 65 0.83 -2.66 -7.15
CA THR A 65 0.91 -3.34 -8.45
C THR A 65 2.37 -3.71 -8.75
N SER A 66 2.57 -4.46 -9.81
CA SER A 66 3.93 -4.72 -10.33
C SER A 66 4.65 -3.46 -10.81
N ALA A 67 3.91 -2.41 -11.22
CA ALA A 67 4.48 -1.20 -11.81
C ALA A 67 4.56 -0.03 -10.83
N TYR A 68 3.63 0.05 -9.87
CA TYR A 68 3.58 1.19 -8.93
C TYR A 68 2.92 0.82 -7.60
N ILE A 69 3.32 1.56 -6.56
CA ILE A 69 2.64 1.67 -5.27
C ILE A 69 1.86 2.98 -5.31
N TYR A 70 0.60 2.93 -4.97
CA TYR A 70 -0.30 4.06 -5.03
C TYR A 70 -1.00 4.25 -3.69
N ALA A 71 -0.98 5.48 -3.19
CA ALA A 71 -1.73 5.90 -2.01
C ALA A 71 -2.55 7.13 -2.35
N ARG A 72 -3.84 7.05 -2.06
CA ARG A 72 -4.77 8.16 -2.16
C ARG A 72 -5.46 8.35 -0.82
N TYR A 73 -5.42 9.58 -0.32
CA TYR A 73 -6.11 9.97 0.90
C TYR A 73 -6.61 11.42 0.81
N GLY A 74 -7.58 11.73 1.65
CA GLY A 74 -8.16 13.06 1.80
C GLY A 74 -9.62 13.13 1.40
N VAL A 75 -10.43 13.68 2.30
CA VAL A 75 -11.86 13.88 2.10
C VAL A 75 -12.11 15.15 1.30
N ILE A 76 -11.47 16.24 1.70
CA ILE A 76 -11.65 17.60 1.11
C ILE A 76 -10.57 17.87 0.07
N SER A 77 -9.31 17.64 0.44
CA SER A 77 -8.16 17.73 -0.47
C SER A 77 -7.69 16.33 -0.84
N ARG A 78 -7.43 16.08 -2.13
CA ARG A 78 -6.91 14.77 -2.58
C ARG A 78 -5.39 14.84 -2.60
N ASP A 79 -4.77 14.00 -1.80
CA ASP A 79 -3.34 13.76 -1.84
C ASP A 79 -3.09 12.39 -2.48
N ILE A 80 -2.38 12.39 -3.59
CA ILE A 80 -2.04 11.18 -4.34
C ILE A 80 -0.53 11.08 -4.37
N THR A 81 -0.01 9.97 -3.88
CA THR A 81 1.41 9.67 -3.92
C THR A 81 1.61 8.34 -4.61
N GLN A 82 2.55 8.31 -5.54
CA GLN A 82 2.88 7.14 -6.34
C GLN A 82 4.40 6.99 -6.43
N ALA A 83 4.89 5.75 -6.38
CA ALA A 83 6.29 5.40 -6.61
C ALA A 83 6.41 4.01 -7.21
N ARG A 84 7.56 3.72 -7.81
CA ARG A 84 7.87 2.37 -8.31
C ARG A 84 8.23 1.45 -7.15
N PRO A 85 7.79 0.16 -7.15
CA PRO A 85 8.15 -0.78 -6.10
C PRO A 85 9.68 -0.93 -5.92
N GLU A 86 10.42 -0.86 -7.01
CA GLU A 86 11.89 -0.98 -7.02
C GLU A 86 12.60 0.21 -6.37
N ALA A 87 11.97 1.39 -6.34
CA ALA A 87 12.50 2.59 -5.69
C ALA A 87 12.36 2.55 -4.16
N VAL A 88 11.66 1.55 -3.61
CA VAL A 88 11.52 1.39 -2.16
C VAL A 88 12.81 0.87 -1.56
N ALA A 89 13.45 1.71 -0.75
CA ALA A 89 14.66 1.37 -0.03
C ALA A 89 14.39 0.65 1.30
N ALA A 90 13.32 1.02 1.99
CA ALA A 90 12.94 0.42 3.27
C ALA A 90 11.42 0.45 3.49
N VAL A 91 10.92 -0.51 4.27
CA VAL A 91 9.51 -0.58 4.68
C VAL A 91 9.44 -0.66 6.19
N ASN A 92 8.88 0.38 6.81
CA ASN A 92 8.64 0.46 8.24
C ASN A 92 7.18 0.17 8.54
N VAL A 93 6.95 -0.53 9.65
CA VAL A 93 5.61 -0.83 10.17
C VAL A 93 5.51 -0.23 11.55
N GLU A 94 4.50 0.61 11.76
CA GLU A 94 4.21 1.23 13.04
C GLU A 94 2.86 0.75 13.56
N GLN A 95 2.86 0.15 14.73
CA GLN A 95 1.66 -0.30 15.43
C GLN A 95 1.71 0.18 16.87
N GLY A 96 0.79 1.06 17.24
CA GLY A 96 0.55 1.37 18.65
C GLY A 96 -0.08 0.19 19.40
N ILE A 97 -0.24 0.30 20.72
CA ILE A 97 -0.80 -0.76 21.58
C ILE A 97 -2.18 -1.21 21.08
N LEU A 98 -3.08 -0.27 20.82
CA LEU A 98 -4.41 -0.55 20.26
C LEU A 98 -4.33 -1.12 18.85
N GLY A 99 -3.41 -0.63 18.03
CA GLY A 99 -3.19 -1.13 16.68
C GLY A 99 -2.76 -2.60 16.67
N ARG A 100 -1.89 -2.97 17.61
CA ARG A 100 -1.44 -4.37 17.77
C ARG A 100 -2.56 -5.29 18.25
N LEU A 101 -3.36 -4.84 19.24
CA LEU A 101 -4.50 -5.62 19.75
C LEU A 101 -5.60 -5.80 18.70
N LEU A 102 -5.86 -4.78 17.89
CA LEU A 102 -6.93 -4.74 16.90
C LEU A 102 -6.49 -5.12 15.47
N GLY A 103 -5.21 -5.43 15.29
CA GLY A 103 -4.65 -5.90 14.02
C GLY A 103 -4.61 -4.82 12.92
N TYR A 104 -4.37 -3.55 13.28
CA TYR A 104 -4.15 -2.49 12.30
C TYR A 104 -2.87 -1.69 12.61
N GLY A 105 -2.37 -0.95 11.63
CA GLY A 105 -1.20 -0.10 11.80
C GLY A 105 -0.86 0.66 10.52
N ASP A 106 0.20 1.41 10.59
CA ASP A 106 0.69 2.21 9.48
C ASP A 106 1.90 1.51 8.82
N VAL A 107 1.95 1.51 7.49
CA VAL A 107 3.07 0.99 6.71
C VAL A 107 3.66 2.13 5.91
N MET A 108 4.92 2.43 6.16
CA MET A 108 5.67 3.49 5.49
C MET A 108 6.68 2.87 4.52
N PHE A 109 6.56 3.21 3.25
CA PHE A 109 7.50 2.86 2.19
C PHE A 109 8.43 4.04 1.95
N MET A 110 9.71 3.87 2.20
CA MET A 110 10.72 4.90 1.96
C MET A 110 11.20 4.82 0.51
N THR A 111 11.05 5.93 -0.22
CA THR A 111 11.37 6.02 -1.66
C THR A 111 12.30 7.22 -1.90
N PRO A 112 13.57 7.12 -1.49
CA PRO A 112 14.52 8.21 -1.67
C PRO A 112 14.67 8.55 -3.16
N GLY A 113 14.60 9.85 -3.47
CA GLY A 113 14.69 10.34 -4.85
C GLY A 113 13.38 10.36 -5.64
N GLU A 114 12.26 9.89 -5.09
CA GLU A 114 10.94 9.99 -5.71
C GLU A 114 9.97 10.81 -4.85
N GLY A 115 9.41 11.87 -5.41
CA GLY A 115 8.37 12.69 -4.80
C GLY A 115 8.72 13.22 -3.40
N ARG A 116 7.91 12.86 -2.40
CA ARG A 116 8.12 13.24 -0.99
C ARG A 116 9.15 12.39 -0.25
N GLY A 117 9.74 11.38 -0.90
CA GLY A 117 10.68 10.45 -0.29
C GLY A 117 10.04 9.33 0.53
N PHE A 118 8.72 9.32 0.68
CA PHE A 118 8.00 8.24 1.37
C PHE A 118 6.51 8.18 0.96
N ILE A 119 5.95 6.97 1.07
CA ILE A 119 4.51 6.71 0.93
C ILE A 119 4.02 6.05 2.21
N VAL A 120 2.92 6.52 2.80
CA VAL A 120 2.37 5.96 4.04
C VAL A 120 0.99 5.36 3.78
N PHE A 121 0.81 4.09 4.08
CA PHE A 121 -0.49 3.44 4.14
C PHE A 121 -0.99 3.45 5.57
N ARG A 122 -1.89 4.36 5.90
CA ARG A 122 -2.38 4.57 7.27
C ARG A 122 -3.51 3.63 7.63
N GLY A 123 -3.46 3.07 8.84
CA GLY A 123 -4.52 2.26 9.40
C GLY A 123 -4.83 0.99 8.60
N VAL A 124 -3.83 0.37 8.00
CA VAL A 124 -3.99 -0.85 7.20
C VAL A 124 -4.24 -2.04 8.12
N LYS A 125 -5.13 -2.94 7.70
CA LYS A 125 -5.31 -4.22 8.35
C LYS A 125 -4.08 -5.11 8.12
N ASP A 126 -3.62 -5.80 9.16
CA ASP A 126 -2.50 -6.74 9.12
C ASP A 126 -1.23 -6.17 8.45
N PRO A 127 -0.67 -5.05 8.96
CA PRO A 127 0.42 -4.33 8.30
C PRO A 127 1.71 -5.15 8.18
N VAL A 128 1.97 -6.08 9.10
CA VAL A 128 3.11 -7.01 9.02
C VAL A 128 2.96 -7.94 7.83
N LYS A 129 1.75 -8.48 7.62
CA LYS A 129 1.46 -9.32 6.44
C LYS A 129 1.61 -8.54 5.14
N LEU A 130 1.15 -7.28 5.11
CA LEU A 130 1.34 -6.41 3.95
C LEU A 130 2.83 -6.20 3.63
N LYS A 131 3.65 -5.96 4.65
CA LYS A 131 5.11 -5.84 4.49
C LYS A 131 5.70 -7.11 3.86
N THR A 132 5.34 -8.30 4.37
CA THR A 132 5.84 -9.57 3.83
C THR A 132 5.40 -9.75 2.37
N THR A 133 4.12 -9.55 2.08
CA THR A 133 3.57 -9.63 0.71
C THR A 133 4.30 -8.68 -0.25
N PHE A 134 4.62 -7.46 0.22
CA PHE A 134 5.36 -6.50 -0.58
C PHE A 134 6.79 -6.97 -0.90
N PHE A 135 7.51 -7.53 0.08
CA PHE A 135 8.86 -8.04 -0.17
C PHE A 135 8.86 -9.26 -1.09
N ASP A 136 7.85 -10.13 -0.98
CA ASP A 136 7.70 -11.27 -1.92
C ASP A 136 7.46 -10.76 -3.34
N LEU A 137 6.60 -9.74 -3.51
CA LEU A 137 6.40 -9.08 -4.79
C LEU A 137 7.71 -8.46 -5.32
N LEU A 138 8.42 -7.71 -4.48
CA LEU A 138 9.66 -7.06 -4.87
C LEU A 138 10.71 -8.08 -5.32
N ARG A 139 10.79 -9.24 -4.65
CA ARG A 139 11.67 -10.33 -5.03
C ARG A 139 11.32 -10.86 -6.42
N ARG A 140 10.03 -11.10 -6.69
CA ARG A 140 9.56 -11.54 -8.02
C ARG A 140 9.87 -10.53 -9.12
N ILE A 141 9.64 -9.24 -8.86
CA ILE A 141 9.95 -8.17 -9.82
C ILE A 141 11.46 -8.15 -10.13
N LYS A 142 12.30 -8.21 -9.10
CA LYS A 142 13.77 -8.21 -9.27
C LYS A 142 14.25 -9.44 -10.05
N GLU A 143 13.71 -10.61 -9.76
CA GLU A 143 14.06 -11.84 -10.47
C GLU A 143 13.62 -11.79 -11.93
N LYS A 144 12.38 -11.30 -12.19
CA LYS A 144 11.89 -11.08 -13.56
C LYS A 144 12.79 -10.13 -14.34
N ASN A 145 13.19 -9.01 -13.74
CA ASN A 145 14.06 -8.03 -14.39
C ASN A 145 15.45 -8.60 -14.64
N ARG A 146 15.99 -9.36 -13.69
CA ARG A 146 17.28 -10.06 -13.85
C ARG A 146 17.26 -11.06 -15.00
N LEU A 147 16.23 -11.90 -15.09
CA LEU A 147 16.07 -12.85 -16.18
C LEU A 147 15.92 -12.16 -17.54
N ALA A 148 15.16 -11.06 -17.59
CA ALA A 148 15.03 -10.26 -18.80
C ALA A 148 16.36 -9.60 -19.24
N GLU A 149 17.20 -9.20 -18.29
CA GLU A 149 18.52 -8.66 -18.55
C GLU A 149 19.47 -9.75 -19.07
N LEU A 150 19.48 -10.92 -18.44
CA LEU A 150 20.27 -12.09 -18.89
C LEU A 150 19.86 -12.54 -20.30
N LEU A 151 18.58 -12.52 -20.64
CA LEU A 151 18.11 -12.81 -22.01
C LEU A 151 18.66 -11.81 -23.02
N ARG A 152 18.64 -10.52 -22.71
CA ARG A 152 19.19 -9.47 -23.59
C ARG A 152 20.70 -9.59 -23.76
N GLU A 153 21.41 -9.96 -22.69
CA GLU A 153 22.85 -10.17 -22.74
C GLU A 153 23.19 -11.41 -23.56
N LEU A 154 22.44 -12.52 -23.37
CA LEU A 154 22.55 -13.73 -24.16
C LEU A 154 22.33 -13.45 -25.67
N GLU A 155 21.31 -12.68 -26.02
CA GLU A 155 21.05 -12.30 -27.41
C GLU A 155 22.25 -11.59 -28.04
N LYS A 156 22.85 -10.64 -27.33
CA LYS A 156 24.05 -9.94 -27.80
C LYS A 156 25.25 -10.89 -27.99
N GLU A 157 25.49 -11.80 -27.03
CA GLU A 157 26.59 -12.76 -27.14
C GLU A 157 26.40 -13.75 -28.28
N CYS A 158 25.14 -14.14 -28.56
CA CYS A 158 24.78 -14.97 -29.72
C CYS A 158 24.99 -14.21 -31.04
N ASP A 159 24.54 -12.95 -31.14
CA ASP A 159 24.71 -12.11 -32.32
C ASP A 159 26.17 -11.85 -32.67
N PHE A 160 27.03 -11.74 -31.64
CA PHE A 160 28.49 -11.61 -31.83
C PHE A 160 29.21 -12.92 -32.15
N GLY A 161 28.49 -14.06 -32.25
CA GLY A 161 29.06 -15.35 -32.55
C GLY A 161 29.99 -15.94 -31.47
N ARG A 162 29.88 -15.45 -30.22
CA ARG A 162 30.68 -15.93 -29.09
C ARG A 162 30.19 -17.26 -28.51
N LEU A 163 28.95 -17.62 -28.79
CA LEU A 163 28.31 -18.87 -28.39
C LEU A 163 27.88 -19.66 -29.62
N SER A 164 27.89 -20.98 -29.54
CA SER A 164 27.33 -21.83 -30.59
C SER A 164 25.80 -21.72 -30.64
N GLU A 165 25.21 -21.86 -31.81
CA GLU A 165 23.75 -21.77 -32.02
C GLU A 165 22.96 -22.71 -31.08
N GLU A 166 23.46 -23.95 -30.91
CA GLU A 166 22.84 -24.93 -30.01
C GLU A 166 22.80 -24.45 -28.55
N ARG A 167 23.92 -23.84 -28.04
CA ARG A 167 23.97 -23.28 -26.71
C ARG A 167 23.08 -22.05 -26.54
N CYS A 168 23.02 -21.20 -27.56
CA CYS A 168 22.13 -20.05 -27.56
C CYS A 168 20.68 -20.48 -27.45
N ALA A 169 20.24 -21.46 -28.22
CA ALA A 169 18.88 -21.98 -28.22
C ALA A 169 18.53 -22.60 -26.83
N ALA A 170 19.43 -23.43 -26.29
CA ALA A 170 19.21 -24.10 -24.99
C ALA A 170 19.11 -23.08 -23.82
N LEU A 171 19.99 -22.07 -23.78
CA LEU A 171 19.96 -21.05 -22.73
C LEU A 171 18.74 -20.14 -22.87
N ARG A 172 18.36 -19.76 -24.09
CA ARG A 172 17.15 -18.96 -24.35
C ARG A 172 15.92 -19.70 -23.83
N GLN A 173 15.74 -20.96 -24.22
CA GLN A 173 14.62 -21.77 -23.76
C GLN A 173 14.57 -21.86 -22.23
N LYS A 174 15.70 -22.10 -21.59
CA LYS A 174 15.79 -22.17 -20.12
C LYS A 174 15.32 -20.87 -19.45
N TYR A 175 15.82 -19.71 -19.89
CA TYR A 175 15.45 -18.42 -19.28
C TYR A 175 14.01 -18.04 -19.58
N GLU A 176 13.47 -18.36 -20.75
CA GLU A 176 12.06 -18.15 -21.09
C GLU A 176 11.14 -19.02 -20.23
N GLU A 177 11.51 -20.28 -19.96
CA GLU A 177 10.75 -21.16 -19.07
C GLU A 177 10.76 -20.65 -17.61
N GLU A 178 11.91 -20.15 -17.13
CA GLU A 178 12.00 -19.53 -15.81
C GLU A 178 11.16 -18.26 -15.73
N LEU A 179 11.15 -17.44 -16.77
CA LEU A 179 10.35 -16.21 -16.84
C LEU A 179 8.85 -16.51 -16.81
N LYS A 180 8.40 -17.55 -17.51
CA LYS A 180 7.00 -18.01 -17.48
C LYS A 180 6.54 -18.49 -16.13
N LYS A 181 7.43 -19.05 -15.30
CA LYS A 181 7.10 -19.48 -13.94
C LYS A 181 6.87 -18.30 -12.98
N LEU A 182 7.32 -17.10 -13.35
CA LEU A 182 7.17 -15.88 -12.56
C LEU A 182 5.96 -15.01 -13.00
N GLU A 183 5.26 -15.38 -14.07
CA GLU A 183 4.01 -14.74 -14.51
C GLU A 183 2.81 -15.25 -13.72
#